data_b2027c23a9107579aaa4e0549ffb5687
#
_entry.id   b2027c23a9107579aaa4e0549ffb5687
#
_cell.length_a   1.000
_cell.length_b   1.000
_cell.length_c   1.000
_cell.angle_alpha   90.00
_cell.angle_beta   90.00
_cell.angle_gamma   90.00
#
_symmetry.space_group_name_H-M   'P 1'
#
loop_
_entity.id
_entity.type
_entity.pdbx_description
1 polymer ?
#
loop_
_entity_poly.entity_id
_entity_poly.type
_entity_poly.pdbx_seq_one_letter_code
_entity_poly.pdbx_strand_id
1 'polypeptide(L)'
;MKATPQTFLRFIAGAAIAAVVLFLVWYFSSIVVYILVSAVLAVMGRPLVKRLAGVHFRGWQVPRWLAALATLAVIWVVVATLCSLFVPLVFNKINQFAHVDFAAVVGRIGEPIARMQHDLQVLFSLPESTFSLSDELTSALKQVIDINSLNTIFSSIINVVLSSVIAVFSISFITFFFLKEEGLFYAMVTAVFPEHYHDNITRALDSVTVLLARYFTGILSESLLLTVAVSLVMMAFGMKAADAAFIGLIMGVMNVVPYAGPLIGGIVSVFVGIVSPIEGMGVGHTVFIIVGSLLIIKGMDDFILQPALYSARVKAHPLEIFLDRKSVV
;
A
#
# COMPACT_ATOMS: atom_id res chain seq x y z
N MET A 1 30.33 39.55 5.54
CA MET A 1 30.44 39.24 4.10
C MET A 1 29.46 40.14 3.36
N LYS A 2 29.92 41.13 2.61
CA LYS A 2 29.04 42.00 1.80
C LYS A 2 28.68 41.23 0.53
N ALA A 3 27.42 40.82 0.42
CA ALA A 3 26.90 40.21 -0.79
C ALA A 3 27.01 41.21 -1.93
N THR A 4 27.74 40.88 -2.97
CA THR A 4 27.86 41.73 -4.17
C THR A 4 26.47 41.74 -4.88
N PRO A 5 26.09 42.89 -5.50
CA PRO A 5 24.80 42.98 -6.20
C PRO A 5 24.54 41.83 -7.21
N GLN A 6 25.61 41.32 -7.79
CA GLN A 6 25.54 40.18 -8.73
C GLN A 6 25.16 38.85 -8.04
N THR A 7 25.59 38.61 -6.79
CA THR A 7 25.24 37.43 -6.01
C THR A 7 23.78 37.47 -5.61
N PHE A 8 23.27 38.64 -5.25
CA PHE A 8 21.85 38.86 -4.92
C PHE A 8 20.94 38.65 -6.15
N LEU A 9 21.35 39.17 -7.31
CA LEU A 9 20.59 38.99 -8.56
C LEU A 9 20.54 37.51 -8.99
N ARG A 10 21.63 36.77 -8.85
CA ARG A 10 21.70 35.33 -9.12
C ARG A 10 20.81 34.53 -8.16
N PHE A 11 20.76 34.92 -6.89
CA PHE A 11 19.88 34.29 -5.90
C PHE A 11 18.40 34.53 -6.24
N ILE A 12 18.01 35.76 -6.60
CA ILE A 12 16.64 36.07 -7.01
C ILE A 12 16.27 35.31 -8.30
N ALA A 13 17.14 35.29 -9.29
CA ALA A 13 16.91 34.54 -10.52
C ALA A 13 16.76 33.02 -10.26
N GLY A 14 17.62 32.47 -9.40
CA GLY A 14 17.52 31.08 -8.96
C GLY A 14 16.20 30.77 -8.22
N ALA A 15 15.79 31.65 -7.31
CA ALA A 15 14.55 31.53 -6.59
C ALA A 15 13.32 31.65 -7.52
N ALA A 16 13.37 32.56 -8.50
CA ALA A 16 12.31 32.70 -9.50
C ALA A 16 12.20 31.45 -10.39
N ILE A 17 13.33 30.91 -10.86
CA ILE A 17 13.34 29.67 -11.64
C ILE A 17 12.80 28.50 -10.79
N ALA A 18 13.24 28.37 -9.54
CA ALA A 18 12.73 27.33 -8.64
C ALA A 18 11.21 27.46 -8.40
N ALA A 19 10.71 28.69 -8.23
CA ALA A 19 9.27 28.94 -8.07
C ALA A 19 8.47 28.54 -9.33
N VAL A 20 8.99 28.86 -10.52
CA VAL A 20 8.36 28.46 -11.79
C VAL A 20 8.36 26.95 -11.94
N VAL A 21 9.47 26.26 -11.63
CA VAL A 21 9.56 24.80 -11.70
C VAL A 21 8.58 24.15 -10.72
N LEU A 22 8.52 24.63 -9.48
CA LEU A 22 7.57 24.13 -8.47
C LEU A 22 6.11 24.36 -8.91
N PHE A 23 5.80 25.52 -9.49
CA PHE A 23 4.48 25.81 -10.05
C PHE A 23 4.14 24.86 -11.20
N LEU A 24 5.06 24.61 -12.13
CA LEU A 24 4.86 23.65 -13.22
C LEU A 24 4.65 22.22 -12.71
N VAL A 25 5.45 21.78 -11.75
CA VAL A 25 5.30 20.46 -11.11
C VAL A 25 3.93 20.34 -10.41
N TRP A 26 3.49 21.39 -9.73
CA TRP A 26 2.19 21.42 -9.09
C TRP A 26 1.04 21.43 -10.13
N TYR A 27 1.14 22.27 -11.15
CA TYR A 27 0.14 22.38 -12.22
C TYR A 27 0.00 21.09 -13.03
N PHE A 28 1.13 20.43 -13.35
CA PHE A 28 1.17 19.15 -14.05
C PHE A 28 1.33 17.95 -13.12
N SER A 29 0.88 18.04 -11.88
CA SER A 29 1.06 16.99 -10.86
C SER A 29 0.57 15.61 -11.32
N SER A 30 -0.55 15.53 -12.05
CA SER A 30 -1.05 14.28 -12.60
C SER A 30 -0.05 13.63 -13.57
N ILE A 31 0.56 14.43 -14.46
CA ILE A 31 1.56 13.92 -15.41
C ILE A 31 2.82 13.45 -14.67
N VAL A 32 3.26 14.22 -13.66
CA VAL A 32 4.40 13.84 -12.82
C VAL A 32 4.13 12.52 -12.10
N VAL A 33 2.94 12.35 -11.53
CA VAL A 33 2.51 11.10 -10.91
C VAL A 33 2.51 9.95 -11.93
N TYR A 34 1.97 10.16 -13.14
CA TYR A 34 1.98 9.13 -14.18
C TYR A 34 3.40 8.71 -14.57
N ILE A 35 4.32 9.65 -14.71
CA ILE A 35 5.74 9.37 -14.99
C ILE A 35 6.37 8.56 -13.85
N LEU A 36 6.15 8.96 -12.59
CA LEU A 36 6.69 8.25 -11.43
C LEU A 36 6.14 6.84 -11.30
N VAL A 37 4.82 6.65 -11.42
CA VAL A 37 4.19 5.33 -11.40
C VAL A 37 4.73 4.47 -12.55
N SER A 38 4.84 5.03 -13.76
CA SER A 38 5.38 4.34 -14.92
C SER A 38 6.85 3.95 -14.74
N ALA A 39 7.65 4.81 -14.11
CA ALA A 39 9.05 4.50 -13.79
C ALA A 39 9.14 3.31 -12.82
N VAL A 40 8.31 3.29 -11.77
CA VAL A 40 8.23 2.17 -10.82
C VAL A 40 7.83 0.87 -11.53
N LEU A 41 6.75 0.90 -12.31
CA LEU A 41 6.29 -0.27 -13.08
C LEU A 41 7.35 -0.76 -14.07
N ALA A 42 8.05 0.16 -14.74
CA ALA A 42 9.13 -0.19 -15.65
C ALA A 42 10.31 -0.83 -14.91
N VAL A 43 10.69 -0.30 -13.74
CA VAL A 43 11.75 -0.88 -12.91
C VAL A 43 11.38 -2.30 -12.47
N MET A 44 10.14 -2.52 -12.05
CA MET A 44 9.63 -3.86 -11.67
C MET A 44 9.55 -4.81 -12.88
N GLY A 45 9.21 -4.29 -14.06
CA GLY A 45 9.09 -5.07 -15.30
C GLY A 45 10.44 -5.39 -15.97
N ARG A 46 11.51 -4.61 -15.73
CA ARG A 46 12.82 -4.80 -16.36
C ARG A 46 13.37 -6.24 -16.29
N PRO A 47 13.32 -6.95 -15.14
CA PRO A 47 13.81 -8.33 -15.07
C PRO A 47 13.07 -9.26 -16.02
N LEU A 48 11.75 -9.03 -16.20
CA LEU A 48 10.93 -9.82 -17.11
C LEU A 48 11.25 -9.52 -18.58
N VAL A 49 11.41 -8.24 -18.92
CA VAL A 49 11.86 -7.82 -20.27
C VAL A 49 13.22 -8.47 -20.62
N LYS A 50 14.19 -8.41 -19.68
CA LYS A 50 15.51 -9.03 -19.90
C LYS A 50 15.43 -10.52 -20.11
N ARG A 51 14.59 -11.23 -19.34
CA ARG A 51 14.36 -12.67 -19.51
C ARG A 51 13.71 -12.98 -20.86
N LEU A 52 12.67 -12.25 -21.24
CA LEU A 52 11.94 -12.46 -22.50
C LEU A 52 12.79 -12.10 -23.72
N ALA A 53 13.54 -11.00 -23.67
CA ALA A 53 14.47 -10.62 -24.75
C ALA A 53 15.66 -11.57 -24.91
N GLY A 54 16.03 -12.29 -23.81
CA GLY A 54 17.07 -13.31 -23.84
C GLY A 54 16.62 -14.68 -24.38
N VAL A 55 15.33 -14.89 -24.63
CA VAL A 55 14.79 -16.14 -25.16
C VAL A 55 15.09 -16.22 -26.66
N HIS A 56 15.89 -17.25 -27.05
CA HIS A 56 16.15 -17.59 -28.43
C HIS A 56 15.18 -18.69 -28.86
N PHE A 57 14.18 -18.34 -29.63
CA PHE A 57 13.27 -19.34 -30.16
C PHE A 57 13.57 -19.57 -31.65
N ARG A 58 14.09 -20.77 -31.98
CA ARG A 58 14.34 -21.23 -33.35
C ARG A 58 15.21 -20.29 -34.22
N GLY A 59 16.26 -19.67 -33.59
CA GLY A 59 17.15 -18.72 -34.27
C GLY A 59 16.68 -17.26 -34.33
N TRP A 60 15.51 -16.96 -33.84
CA TRP A 60 15.00 -15.59 -33.72
C TRP A 60 15.19 -15.07 -32.32
N GLN A 61 15.80 -13.88 -32.19
CA GLN A 61 15.83 -13.12 -30.93
C GLN A 61 14.55 -12.31 -30.81
N VAL A 62 13.89 -12.39 -29.66
CA VAL A 62 12.71 -11.57 -29.41
C VAL A 62 13.11 -10.09 -29.37
N PRO A 63 12.60 -9.25 -30.27
CA PRO A 63 12.95 -7.82 -30.26
C PRO A 63 12.46 -7.16 -28.98
N ARG A 64 13.22 -6.20 -28.47
CA ARG A 64 12.95 -5.54 -27.19
C ARG A 64 11.54 -4.94 -27.07
N TRP A 65 11.02 -4.41 -28.16
CA TRP A 65 9.66 -3.84 -28.16
C TRP A 65 8.58 -4.90 -27.90
N LEU A 66 8.75 -6.12 -28.44
CA LEU A 66 7.83 -7.23 -28.15
C LEU A 66 7.97 -7.72 -26.72
N ALA A 67 9.19 -7.81 -26.18
CA ALA A 67 9.42 -8.16 -24.79
C ALA A 67 8.83 -7.12 -23.83
N ALA A 68 8.93 -5.82 -24.16
CA ALA A 68 8.32 -4.74 -23.39
C ALA A 68 6.78 -4.81 -23.44
N LEU A 69 6.20 -5.05 -24.61
CA LEU A 69 4.76 -5.19 -24.77
C LEU A 69 4.22 -6.43 -24.04
N ALA A 70 4.90 -7.57 -24.14
CA ALA A 70 4.56 -8.77 -23.41
C ALA A 70 4.64 -8.56 -21.90
N THR A 71 5.68 -7.88 -21.41
CA THR A 71 5.80 -7.54 -19.98
C THR A 71 4.67 -6.62 -19.53
N LEU A 72 4.32 -5.61 -20.31
CA LEU A 72 3.19 -4.72 -20.03
C LEU A 72 1.88 -5.51 -19.98
N ALA A 73 1.66 -6.43 -20.92
CA ALA A 73 0.50 -7.31 -20.93
C ALA A 73 0.44 -8.18 -19.66
N VAL A 74 1.59 -8.76 -19.24
CA VAL A 74 1.67 -9.52 -17.97
C VAL A 74 1.30 -8.63 -16.77
N ILE A 75 1.84 -7.41 -16.69
CA ILE A 75 1.49 -6.47 -15.61
C ILE A 75 -0.03 -6.24 -15.57
N TRP A 76 -0.64 -5.97 -16.73
CA TRP A 76 -2.10 -5.76 -16.80
C TRP A 76 -2.92 -7.01 -16.49
N VAL A 77 -2.46 -8.19 -16.90
CA VAL A 77 -3.11 -9.46 -16.54
C VAL A 77 -3.07 -9.66 -15.02
N VAL A 78 -1.94 -9.39 -14.38
CA VAL A 78 -1.82 -9.46 -12.91
C VAL A 78 -2.77 -8.47 -12.24
N VAL A 79 -2.77 -7.20 -12.69
CA VAL A 79 -3.68 -6.16 -12.14
C VAL A 79 -5.13 -6.55 -12.36
N ALA A 80 -5.51 -6.99 -13.56
CA ALA A 80 -6.89 -7.40 -13.86
C ALA A 80 -7.31 -8.60 -13.02
N THR A 81 -6.43 -9.58 -12.83
CA THR A 81 -6.70 -10.75 -11.97
C THR A 81 -6.89 -10.32 -10.51
N LEU A 82 -6.03 -9.45 -9.98
CA LEU A 82 -6.20 -8.91 -8.63
C LEU A 82 -7.53 -8.14 -8.52
N CYS A 83 -7.84 -7.27 -9.47
CA CYS A 83 -9.11 -6.53 -9.47
C CYS A 83 -10.32 -7.47 -9.58
N SER A 84 -10.26 -8.52 -10.40
CA SER A 84 -11.36 -9.47 -10.57
C SER A 84 -11.64 -10.30 -9.31
N LEU A 85 -10.63 -10.53 -8.49
CA LEU A 85 -10.78 -11.19 -7.19
C LEU A 85 -11.23 -10.20 -6.10
N PHE A 86 -10.62 -9.02 -6.08
CA PHE A 86 -10.83 -8.02 -5.04
C PHE A 86 -12.19 -7.35 -5.14
N VAL A 87 -12.56 -6.86 -6.34
CA VAL A 87 -13.77 -6.04 -6.52
C VAL A 87 -15.05 -6.79 -6.13
N PRO A 88 -15.31 -8.03 -6.59
CA PRO A 88 -16.50 -8.76 -6.19
C PRO A 88 -16.54 -9.07 -4.68
N LEU A 89 -15.38 -9.39 -4.10
CA LEU A 89 -15.29 -9.72 -2.67
C LEU A 89 -15.65 -8.52 -1.81
N VAL A 90 -15.11 -7.35 -2.14
CA VAL A 90 -15.41 -6.08 -1.47
C VAL A 90 -16.87 -5.69 -1.71
N PHE A 91 -17.35 -5.74 -2.94
CA PHE A 91 -18.72 -5.37 -3.31
C PHE A 91 -19.75 -6.23 -2.57
N ASN A 92 -19.56 -7.56 -2.54
CA ASN A 92 -20.44 -8.46 -1.82
C ASN A 92 -20.48 -8.17 -0.32
N LYS A 93 -19.32 -7.85 0.28
CA LYS A 93 -19.24 -7.51 1.70
C LYS A 93 -19.96 -6.22 2.02
N ILE A 94 -19.85 -5.21 1.18
CA ILE A 94 -20.55 -3.96 1.37
C ILE A 94 -22.05 -4.11 1.22
N ASN A 95 -22.50 -4.83 0.19
CA ASN A 95 -23.91 -5.13 0.08
C ASN A 95 -24.42 -5.89 1.32
N GLN A 96 -23.62 -6.82 1.85
CA GLN A 96 -23.96 -7.49 3.10
C GLN A 96 -24.06 -6.48 4.25
N PHE A 97 -23.11 -5.55 4.37
CA PHE A 97 -23.11 -4.55 5.44
C PHE A 97 -24.21 -3.50 5.28
N ALA A 98 -24.58 -3.13 4.05
CA ALA A 98 -25.67 -2.19 3.78
C ALA A 98 -27.04 -2.70 4.26
N HIS A 99 -27.20 -4.02 4.40
CA HIS A 99 -28.45 -4.66 4.86
C HIS A 99 -28.38 -5.09 6.33
N VAL A 100 -27.30 -4.78 7.05
CA VAL A 100 -27.16 -5.12 8.46
C VAL A 100 -27.98 -4.16 9.31
N ASP A 101 -28.82 -4.71 10.18
CA ASP A 101 -29.46 -3.94 11.23
C ASP A 101 -28.42 -3.53 12.29
N PHE A 102 -27.95 -2.32 12.19
CA PHE A 102 -26.94 -1.77 13.13
C PHE A 102 -27.44 -1.72 14.56
N ALA A 103 -28.75 -1.56 14.80
CA ALA A 103 -29.31 -1.60 16.14
C ALA A 103 -29.16 -2.99 16.77
N ALA A 104 -29.38 -4.03 15.97
CA ALA A 104 -29.13 -5.41 16.40
C ALA A 104 -27.64 -5.72 16.63
N VAL A 105 -26.75 -5.14 15.81
CA VAL A 105 -25.29 -5.29 15.97
C VAL A 105 -24.82 -4.62 17.26
N VAL A 106 -25.25 -3.38 17.51
CA VAL A 106 -24.95 -2.65 18.73
C VAL A 106 -25.45 -3.40 19.97
N GLY A 107 -26.68 -3.94 19.91
CA GLY A 107 -27.21 -4.77 21.01
C GLY A 107 -26.37 -6.03 21.30
N ARG A 108 -25.82 -6.66 20.26
CA ARG A 108 -24.95 -7.85 20.41
C ARG A 108 -23.57 -7.52 21.00
N ILE A 109 -23.07 -6.31 20.79
CA ILE A 109 -21.77 -5.87 21.31
C ILE A 109 -21.93 -5.26 22.72
N GLY A 110 -23.04 -4.59 22.97
CA GLY A 110 -23.27 -3.87 24.24
C GLY A 110 -23.21 -4.78 25.47
N GLU A 111 -23.83 -5.97 25.43
CA GLU A 111 -23.77 -6.92 26.53
C GLU A 111 -22.35 -7.43 26.87
N PRO A 112 -21.55 -7.94 25.90
CA PRO A 112 -20.18 -8.37 26.19
C PRO A 112 -19.30 -7.24 26.71
N ILE A 113 -19.45 -6.02 26.22
CA ILE A 113 -18.67 -4.86 26.67
C ILE A 113 -19.08 -4.44 28.07
N ALA A 114 -20.38 -4.41 28.36
CA ALA A 114 -20.86 -4.09 29.70
C ALA A 114 -20.38 -5.13 30.74
N ARG A 115 -20.37 -6.42 30.39
CA ARG A 115 -19.79 -7.48 31.26
C ARG A 115 -18.29 -7.26 31.46
N MET A 116 -17.54 -7.01 30.39
CA MET A 116 -16.11 -6.74 30.48
C MET A 116 -15.81 -5.48 31.32
N GLN A 117 -16.59 -4.42 31.15
CA GLN A 117 -16.48 -3.22 32.00
C GLN A 117 -16.73 -3.53 33.44
N HIS A 118 -17.79 -4.30 33.76
CA HIS A 118 -18.08 -4.74 35.12
C HIS A 118 -16.96 -5.60 35.73
N ASP A 119 -16.44 -6.58 34.98
CA ASP A 119 -15.35 -7.45 35.41
C ASP A 119 -14.07 -6.65 35.68
N LEU A 120 -13.74 -5.67 34.81
CA LEU A 120 -12.60 -4.77 35.02
C LEU A 120 -12.80 -3.87 36.27
N GLN A 121 -14.01 -3.34 36.45
CA GLN A 121 -14.33 -2.54 37.66
C GLN A 121 -14.14 -3.36 38.96
N VAL A 122 -14.60 -4.61 38.93
CA VAL A 122 -14.43 -5.52 40.08
C VAL A 122 -12.96 -5.87 40.29
N LEU A 123 -12.22 -6.24 39.24
CA LEU A 123 -10.81 -6.63 39.31
C LEU A 123 -9.89 -5.49 39.79
N PHE A 124 -10.15 -4.28 39.36
CA PHE A 124 -9.31 -3.12 39.66
C PHE A 124 -9.89 -2.22 40.75
N SER A 125 -11.02 -2.59 41.37
CA SER A 125 -11.72 -1.81 42.38
C SER A 125 -11.96 -0.35 41.95
N LEU A 126 -12.30 -0.15 40.68
CA LEU A 126 -12.55 1.18 40.12
C LEU A 126 -13.93 1.69 40.56
N PRO A 127 -14.06 2.97 40.90
CA PRO A 127 -15.37 3.54 41.24
C PRO A 127 -16.31 3.44 40.01
N GLU A 128 -17.62 3.31 40.28
CA GLU A 128 -18.64 3.37 39.25
C GLU A 128 -18.48 4.70 38.49
N SER A 129 -17.80 4.66 37.36
CA SER A 129 -17.62 5.84 36.54
C SER A 129 -18.90 6.10 35.76
N THR A 130 -19.31 7.35 35.65
CA THR A 130 -20.37 7.81 34.73
C THR A 130 -20.04 7.56 33.24
N PHE A 131 -18.88 6.96 32.97
CA PHE A 131 -18.39 6.64 31.64
C PHE A 131 -18.85 5.23 31.24
N SER A 132 -19.78 5.16 30.30
CA SER A 132 -20.22 3.91 29.70
C SER A 132 -19.39 3.64 28.45
N LEU A 133 -18.49 2.67 28.52
CA LEU A 133 -17.67 2.24 27.38
C LEU A 133 -18.57 1.76 26.22
N SER A 134 -19.72 1.18 26.53
CA SER A 134 -20.72 0.71 25.56
C SER A 134 -21.35 1.87 24.80
N ASP A 135 -21.66 2.98 25.46
CA ASP A 135 -22.31 4.14 24.83
C ASP A 135 -21.32 4.91 23.96
N GLU A 136 -20.08 5.05 24.41
CA GLU A 136 -19.00 5.71 23.65
C GLU A 136 -18.62 4.90 22.42
N LEU A 137 -18.43 3.60 22.55
CA LEU A 137 -18.17 2.69 21.41
C LEU A 137 -19.36 2.66 20.46
N THR A 138 -20.59 2.67 20.97
CA THR A 138 -21.79 2.74 20.13
C THR A 138 -21.85 4.03 19.34
N SER A 139 -21.51 5.15 19.97
CA SER A 139 -21.46 6.46 19.33
C SER A 139 -20.36 6.55 18.28
N ALA A 140 -19.16 6.04 18.62
CA ALA A 140 -18.03 5.95 17.70
C ALA A 140 -18.33 5.02 16.51
N LEU A 141 -18.95 3.86 16.74
CA LEU A 141 -19.37 2.95 15.69
C LEU A 141 -20.40 3.58 14.78
N LYS A 142 -21.43 4.26 15.31
CA LYS A 142 -22.41 4.98 14.51
C LYS A 142 -21.78 6.07 13.66
N GLN A 143 -20.76 6.74 14.17
CA GLN A 143 -20.05 7.81 13.46
C GLN A 143 -19.13 7.29 12.34
N VAL A 144 -18.49 6.12 12.57
CA VAL A 144 -17.62 5.47 11.57
C VAL A 144 -18.43 4.74 10.50
N ILE A 145 -19.62 4.23 10.86
CA ILE A 145 -20.47 3.41 9.98
C ILE A 145 -21.66 4.22 9.46
N ASP A 146 -21.43 5.45 9.03
CA ASP A 146 -22.43 6.14 8.22
C ASP A 146 -22.50 5.48 6.84
N ILE A 147 -23.62 4.76 6.58
CA ILE A 147 -23.87 4.04 5.32
C ILE A 147 -23.78 4.99 4.12
N ASN A 148 -24.13 6.26 4.29
CA ASN A 148 -23.97 7.28 3.25
C ASN A 148 -22.49 7.52 2.92
N SER A 149 -21.63 7.50 3.93
CA SER A 149 -20.17 7.60 3.74
C SER A 149 -19.60 6.41 3.01
N LEU A 150 -20.07 5.18 3.30
CA LEU A 150 -19.67 3.98 2.57
C LEU A 150 -20.11 4.04 1.11
N ASN A 151 -21.34 4.40 0.82
CA ASN A 151 -21.84 4.57 -0.55
C ASN A 151 -21.10 5.68 -1.30
N THR A 152 -20.71 6.75 -0.60
CA THR A 152 -19.91 7.84 -1.18
C THR A 152 -18.50 7.39 -1.50
N ILE A 153 -17.87 6.61 -0.63
CA ILE A 153 -16.54 6.02 -0.88
C ILE A 153 -16.60 5.09 -2.10
N PHE A 154 -17.66 4.29 -2.23
CA PHE A 154 -17.82 3.39 -3.38
C PHE A 154 -18.07 4.10 -4.70
N SER A 155 -19.01 5.03 -4.72
CA SER A 155 -19.24 5.84 -5.92
C SER A 155 -17.99 6.63 -6.31
N SER A 156 -17.21 7.08 -5.32
CA SER A 156 -15.92 7.72 -5.56
C SER A 156 -14.89 6.75 -6.16
N ILE A 157 -14.80 5.50 -5.66
CA ILE A 157 -13.90 4.48 -6.23
C ILE A 157 -14.31 4.13 -7.66
N ILE A 158 -15.60 3.93 -7.93
CA ILE A 158 -16.12 3.65 -9.28
C ILE A 158 -15.85 4.83 -10.21
N ASN A 159 -16.10 6.05 -9.76
CA ASN A 159 -15.81 7.26 -10.54
C ASN A 159 -14.31 7.45 -10.80
N VAL A 160 -13.45 7.13 -9.82
CA VAL A 160 -12.00 7.12 -9.99
C VAL A 160 -11.59 6.08 -11.03
N VAL A 161 -12.15 4.89 -11.02
CA VAL A 161 -11.86 3.85 -12.02
C VAL A 161 -12.31 4.28 -13.41
N LEU A 162 -13.50 4.86 -13.55
CA LEU A 162 -14.03 5.32 -14.83
C LEU A 162 -13.26 6.55 -15.37
N SER A 163 -12.89 7.50 -14.50
CA SER A 163 -12.06 8.66 -14.88
C SER A 163 -10.60 8.30 -15.12
N SER A 164 -10.18 7.09 -14.73
CA SER A 164 -8.80 6.62 -14.84
C SER A 164 -8.42 6.08 -16.23
N VAL A 165 -9.32 6.04 -17.21
CA VAL A 165 -8.97 5.52 -18.57
C VAL A 165 -7.80 6.28 -19.15
N ILE A 166 -7.80 7.61 -19.01
CA ILE A 166 -6.69 8.46 -19.48
C ILE A 166 -5.42 8.17 -18.69
N ALA A 167 -5.53 8.01 -17.37
CA ALA A 167 -4.40 7.68 -16.50
C ALA A 167 -3.82 6.30 -16.85
N VAL A 168 -4.67 5.29 -16.98
CA VAL A 168 -4.28 3.92 -17.35
C VAL A 168 -3.59 3.91 -18.71
N PHE A 169 -4.15 4.59 -19.70
CA PHE A 169 -3.54 4.72 -21.02
C PHE A 169 -2.18 5.43 -20.94
N SER A 170 -2.11 6.57 -20.26
CA SER A 170 -0.88 7.35 -20.12
C SER A 170 0.21 6.56 -19.38
N ILE A 171 -0.14 5.94 -18.25
CA ILE A 171 0.79 5.10 -17.49
C ILE A 171 1.27 3.92 -18.34
N SER A 172 0.37 3.25 -19.06
CA SER A 172 0.74 2.12 -19.93
C SER A 172 1.68 2.55 -21.05
N PHE A 173 1.37 3.67 -21.69
CA PHE A 173 2.16 4.22 -22.77
C PHE A 173 3.57 4.60 -22.30
N ILE A 174 3.67 5.36 -21.21
CA ILE A 174 4.97 5.77 -20.64
C ILE A 174 5.75 4.54 -20.16
N THR A 175 5.10 3.59 -19.48
CA THR A 175 5.73 2.35 -19.00
C THR A 175 6.28 1.54 -20.17
N PHE A 176 5.53 1.42 -21.26
CA PHE A 176 6.01 0.73 -22.46
C PHE A 176 7.31 1.33 -23.00
N PHE A 177 7.39 2.67 -23.12
CA PHE A 177 8.61 3.31 -23.59
C PHE A 177 9.78 3.15 -22.62
N PHE A 178 9.52 3.25 -21.31
CA PHE A 178 10.56 3.02 -20.28
C PHE A 178 11.06 1.57 -20.24
N LEU A 179 10.22 0.61 -20.62
CA LEU A 179 10.61 -0.80 -20.75
C LEU A 179 11.36 -1.07 -22.05
N LYS A 180 10.93 -0.43 -23.16
CA LYS A 180 11.53 -0.59 -24.48
C LYS A 180 12.91 0.06 -24.56
N GLU A 181 13.06 1.27 -24.02
CA GLU A 181 14.28 2.08 -24.11
C GLU A 181 14.97 2.15 -22.73
N GLU A 182 16.06 1.36 -22.60
CA GLU A 182 16.89 1.42 -21.41
C GLU A 182 17.55 2.80 -21.31
N GLY A 183 17.28 3.52 -20.23
CA GLY A 183 17.87 4.84 -19.97
C GLY A 183 17.00 6.04 -20.36
N LEU A 184 15.85 5.85 -21.02
CA LEU A 184 14.96 6.98 -21.37
C LEU A 184 14.57 7.81 -20.14
N PHE A 185 14.20 7.14 -19.04
CA PHE A 185 13.89 7.83 -17.78
C PHE A 185 15.09 8.64 -17.25
N TYR A 186 16.29 8.06 -17.33
CA TYR A 186 17.51 8.74 -16.91
C TYR A 186 17.82 9.95 -17.79
N ALA A 187 17.71 9.79 -19.11
CA ALA A 187 17.90 10.87 -20.06
C ALA A 187 16.91 12.02 -19.85
N MET A 188 15.65 11.70 -19.55
CA MET A 188 14.62 12.71 -19.26
C MET A 188 14.97 13.51 -17.97
N VAL A 189 15.40 12.82 -16.91
CA VAL A 189 15.72 13.48 -15.66
C VAL A 189 17.01 14.30 -15.80
N THR A 190 18.05 13.74 -16.40
CA THR A 190 19.34 14.44 -16.57
C THR A 190 19.21 15.66 -17.50
N ALA A 191 18.33 15.63 -18.51
CA ALA A 191 18.11 16.76 -19.41
C ALA A 191 17.62 18.06 -18.72
N VAL A 192 17.06 17.94 -17.51
CA VAL A 192 16.60 19.11 -16.74
C VAL A 192 17.77 19.82 -16.03
N PHE A 193 18.93 19.15 -15.90
CA PHE A 193 20.07 19.65 -15.13
C PHE A 193 21.27 19.96 -16.01
N PRO A 194 22.16 20.89 -15.59
CA PRO A 194 23.41 21.17 -16.28
C PRO A 194 24.32 19.93 -16.39
N GLU A 195 25.07 19.81 -17.48
CA GLU A 195 25.89 18.63 -17.79
C GLU A 195 26.84 18.20 -16.67
N HIS A 196 27.43 19.15 -15.93
CA HIS A 196 28.36 18.82 -14.85
C HIS A 196 27.73 18.08 -13.66
N TYR A 197 26.40 18.02 -13.56
CA TYR A 197 25.70 17.26 -12.54
C TYR A 197 25.23 15.88 -13.04
N HIS A 198 25.30 15.58 -14.34
CA HIS A 198 24.72 14.36 -14.92
C HIS A 198 25.22 13.08 -14.26
N ASP A 199 26.51 12.96 -13.98
CA ASP A 199 27.09 11.77 -13.34
C ASP A 199 26.58 11.58 -11.91
N ASN A 200 26.43 12.66 -11.16
CA ASN A 200 25.91 12.60 -9.79
C ASN A 200 24.43 12.22 -9.77
N ILE A 201 23.65 12.79 -10.70
CA ILE A 201 22.23 12.51 -10.85
C ILE A 201 22.02 11.07 -11.30
N THR A 202 22.79 10.57 -12.27
CA THR A 202 22.71 9.19 -12.73
C THR A 202 23.00 8.21 -11.59
N ARG A 203 24.04 8.44 -10.79
CA ARG A 203 24.33 7.61 -9.60
C ARG A 203 23.22 7.65 -8.57
N ALA A 204 22.63 8.82 -8.32
CA ALA A 204 21.50 8.97 -7.42
C ALA A 204 20.26 8.21 -7.96
N LEU A 205 19.95 8.35 -9.25
CA LEU A 205 18.86 7.62 -9.90
C LEU A 205 19.06 6.10 -9.88
N ASP A 206 20.27 5.61 -10.09
CA ASP A 206 20.59 4.19 -9.97
C ASP A 206 20.30 3.67 -8.57
N SER A 207 20.80 4.39 -7.55
CA SER A 207 20.56 4.04 -6.15
C SER A 207 19.07 4.03 -5.82
N VAL A 208 18.35 5.09 -6.18
CA VAL A 208 16.89 5.22 -5.95
C VAL A 208 16.13 4.11 -6.71
N THR A 209 16.48 3.86 -7.97
CA THR A 209 15.81 2.84 -8.78
C THR A 209 15.96 1.43 -8.18
N VAL A 210 17.18 1.09 -7.74
CA VAL A 210 17.45 -0.20 -7.09
C VAL A 210 16.70 -0.32 -5.76
N LEU A 211 16.70 0.75 -4.95
CA LEU A 211 15.97 0.77 -3.68
C LEU A 211 14.46 0.63 -3.88
N LEU A 212 13.88 1.40 -4.81
CA LEU A 212 12.46 1.32 -5.15
C LEU A 212 12.07 -0.07 -5.66
N ALA A 213 12.86 -0.66 -6.57
CA ALA A 213 12.59 -2.01 -7.06
C ALA A 213 12.54 -3.04 -5.92
N ARG A 214 13.50 -2.97 -5.00
CA ARG A 214 13.57 -3.85 -3.83
C ARG A 214 12.40 -3.62 -2.88
N TYR A 215 12.09 -2.35 -2.60
CA TYR A 215 10.99 -1.96 -1.74
C TYR A 215 9.64 -2.47 -2.28
N PHE A 216 9.30 -2.14 -3.53
CA PHE A 216 8.03 -2.57 -4.12
C PHE A 216 7.91 -4.08 -4.26
N THR A 217 9.00 -4.78 -4.63
CA THR A 217 8.98 -6.24 -4.67
C THR A 217 8.83 -6.83 -3.26
N GLY A 218 9.45 -6.22 -2.26
CA GLY A 218 9.33 -6.60 -0.86
C GLY A 218 7.89 -6.47 -0.37
N ILE A 219 7.31 -5.27 -0.50
CA ILE A 219 5.98 -4.98 0.01
C ILE A 219 4.88 -5.79 -0.69
N LEU A 220 5.00 -6.03 -2.01
CA LEU A 220 4.06 -6.90 -2.73
C LEU A 220 4.14 -8.35 -2.25
N SER A 221 5.36 -8.86 -2.02
CA SER A 221 5.56 -10.21 -1.50
C SER A 221 5.00 -10.34 -0.08
N GLU A 222 5.27 -9.36 0.78
CA GLU A 222 4.77 -9.26 2.14
C GLU A 222 3.24 -9.19 2.16
N SER A 223 2.63 -8.30 1.37
CA SER A 223 1.18 -8.17 1.25
C SER A 223 0.50 -9.46 0.81
N LEU A 224 1.09 -10.18 -0.15
CA LEU A 224 0.57 -11.47 -0.60
C LEU A 224 0.67 -12.53 0.50
N LEU A 225 1.81 -12.61 1.19
CA LEU A 225 2.01 -13.54 2.30
C LEU A 225 1.04 -13.26 3.45
N LEU A 226 0.84 -11.99 3.82
CA LEU A 226 -0.14 -11.59 4.83
C LEU A 226 -1.56 -11.95 4.41
N THR A 227 -1.94 -11.67 3.15
CA THR A 227 -3.25 -12.07 2.62
C THR A 227 -3.50 -13.56 2.81
N VAL A 228 -2.55 -14.39 2.40
CA VAL A 228 -2.67 -15.85 2.49
C VAL A 228 -2.65 -16.31 3.96
N ALA A 229 -1.70 -15.83 4.76
CA ALA A 229 -1.55 -16.23 6.15
C ALA A 229 -2.79 -15.89 6.98
N VAL A 230 -3.29 -14.65 6.89
CA VAL A 230 -4.49 -14.21 7.62
C VAL A 230 -5.71 -15.00 7.16
N SER A 231 -5.90 -15.18 5.85
CA SER A 231 -7.03 -15.97 5.31
C SER A 231 -7.01 -17.40 5.85
N LEU A 232 -5.86 -18.07 5.79
CA LEU A 232 -5.72 -19.45 6.26
C LEU A 232 -5.96 -19.58 7.78
N VAL A 233 -5.42 -18.65 8.56
CA VAL A 233 -5.63 -18.65 10.01
C VAL A 233 -7.09 -18.43 10.36
N MET A 234 -7.78 -17.48 9.72
CA MET A 234 -9.22 -17.28 9.94
C MET A 234 -10.04 -18.50 9.54
N MET A 235 -9.71 -19.14 8.40
CA MET A 235 -10.37 -20.39 7.97
C MET A 235 -10.12 -21.54 8.96
N ALA A 236 -8.91 -21.65 9.50
CA ALA A 236 -8.56 -22.67 10.49
C ALA A 236 -9.37 -22.53 11.80
N PHE A 237 -9.74 -21.31 12.18
CA PHE A 237 -10.66 -21.05 13.29
C PHE A 237 -12.14 -21.25 12.95
N GLY A 238 -12.47 -21.67 11.74
CA GLY A 238 -13.83 -21.98 11.32
C GLY A 238 -14.61 -20.79 10.75
N MET A 239 -13.95 -19.70 10.38
CA MET A 239 -14.59 -18.61 9.67
C MET A 239 -14.93 -19.02 8.24
N LYS A 240 -16.07 -18.54 7.71
CA LYS A 240 -16.44 -18.79 6.31
C LYS A 240 -15.37 -18.33 5.36
N ALA A 241 -15.06 -19.13 4.34
CA ALA A 241 -13.97 -18.86 3.41
C ALA A 241 -14.02 -17.46 2.76
N ALA A 242 -15.23 -16.97 2.43
CA ALA A 242 -15.41 -15.63 1.87
C ALA A 242 -15.04 -14.52 2.87
N ASP A 243 -15.39 -14.69 4.15
CA ASP A 243 -15.09 -13.71 5.21
C ASP A 243 -13.61 -13.72 5.56
N ALA A 244 -13.05 -14.92 5.70
CA ALA A 244 -11.61 -15.12 5.94
C ALA A 244 -10.75 -14.55 4.80
N ALA A 245 -11.13 -14.81 3.55
CA ALA A 245 -10.46 -14.27 2.38
C ALA A 245 -10.58 -12.73 2.31
N PHE A 246 -11.73 -12.17 2.68
CA PHE A 246 -11.91 -10.72 2.73
C PHE A 246 -11.03 -10.07 3.78
N ILE A 247 -10.98 -10.63 5.00
CA ILE A 247 -10.12 -10.15 6.09
C ILE A 247 -8.64 -10.20 5.65
N GLY A 248 -8.20 -11.34 5.11
CA GLY A 248 -6.82 -11.49 4.65
C GLY A 248 -6.48 -10.51 3.53
N LEU A 249 -7.39 -10.33 2.58
CA LEU A 249 -7.21 -9.41 1.46
C LEU A 249 -7.13 -7.95 1.92
N ILE A 250 -8.02 -7.51 2.81
CA ILE A 250 -7.98 -6.16 3.38
C ILE A 250 -6.67 -5.94 4.15
N MET A 251 -6.27 -6.90 4.99
CA MET A 251 -5.00 -6.82 5.73
C MET A 251 -3.80 -6.71 4.79
N GLY A 252 -3.73 -7.55 3.75
CA GLY A 252 -2.62 -7.53 2.80
C GLY A 252 -2.59 -6.26 1.95
N VAL A 253 -3.73 -5.79 1.43
CA VAL A 253 -3.77 -4.55 0.62
C VAL A 253 -3.47 -3.32 1.47
N MET A 254 -4.05 -3.23 2.65
CA MET A 254 -3.80 -2.10 3.55
C MET A 254 -2.36 -2.07 4.06
N ASN A 255 -1.67 -3.22 4.14
CA ASN A 255 -0.26 -3.29 4.56
C ASN A 255 0.69 -2.50 3.66
N VAL A 256 0.28 -2.14 2.44
CA VAL A 256 1.04 -1.24 1.55
C VAL A 256 1.28 0.13 2.20
N VAL A 257 0.38 0.58 3.09
CA VAL A 257 0.52 1.83 3.83
C VAL A 257 1.05 1.53 5.24
N PRO A 258 2.33 1.86 5.53
CA PRO A 258 2.92 1.58 6.84
C PRO A 258 2.09 2.18 7.99
N TYR A 259 1.96 1.45 9.08
CA TYR A 259 1.24 1.80 10.32
C TYR A 259 -0.28 1.98 10.15
N ALA A 260 -0.74 2.76 9.18
CA ALA A 260 -2.16 2.99 8.93
C ALA A 260 -2.86 1.73 8.41
N GLY A 261 -2.16 0.95 7.59
CA GLY A 261 -2.71 -0.26 6.99
C GLY A 261 -3.17 -1.31 7.99
N PRO A 262 -2.31 -1.78 8.89
CA PRO A 262 -2.71 -2.75 9.91
C PRO A 262 -3.82 -2.25 10.84
N LEU A 263 -3.84 -0.94 11.16
CA LEU A 263 -4.88 -0.35 11.98
C LEU A 263 -6.24 -0.36 11.26
N ILE A 264 -6.29 0.16 10.04
CA ILE A 264 -7.52 0.20 9.22
C ILE A 264 -7.99 -1.23 8.91
N GLY A 265 -7.06 -2.09 8.49
CA GLY A 265 -7.35 -3.50 8.21
C GLY A 265 -7.86 -4.23 9.44
N GLY A 266 -7.30 -3.97 10.62
CA GLY A 266 -7.73 -4.52 11.89
C GLY A 266 -9.14 -4.09 12.27
N ILE A 267 -9.46 -2.81 12.16
CA ILE A 267 -10.81 -2.26 12.44
C ILE A 267 -11.85 -2.91 11.51
N VAL A 268 -11.56 -2.98 10.20
CA VAL A 268 -12.46 -3.62 9.23
C VAL A 268 -12.62 -5.10 9.53
N SER A 269 -11.55 -5.80 9.92
CA SER A 269 -11.58 -7.22 10.27
C SER A 269 -12.44 -7.51 11.49
N VAL A 270 -12.32 -6.69 12.53
CA VAL A 270 -13.17 -6.77 13.73
C VAL A 270 -14.63 -6.53 13.35
N PHE A 271 -14.91 -5.55 12.51
CA PHE A 271 -16.25 -5.27 12.03
C PHE A 271 -16.85 -6.46 11.27
N VAL A 272 -16.07 -7.11 10.40
CA VAL A 272 -16.49 -8.37 9.75
C VAL A 272 -16.86 -9.45 10.76
N GLY A 273 -16.03 -9.63 11.80
CA GLY A 273 -16.27 -10.61 12.84
C GLY A 273 -17.52 -10.36 13.67
N ILE A 274 -17.88 -9.09 13.86
CA ILE A 274 -19.11 -8.70 14.55
C ILE A 274 -20.35 -9.03 13.69
N VAL A 275 -20.29 -8.72 12.39
CA VAL A 275 -21.40 -8.92 11.47
C VAL A 275 -21.56 -10.41 11.09
N SER A 276 -20.44 -11.10 10.91
CA SER A 276 -20.38 -12.51 10.52
C SER A 276 -19.53 -13.30 11.52
N PRO A 277 -20.05 -13.59 12.73
CA PRO A 277 -19.31 -14.35 13.71
C PRO A 277 -19.01 -15.77 13.23
N ILE A 278 -17.95 -16.36 13.79
CA ILE A 278 -17.56 -17.75 13.52
C ILE A 278 -18.72 -18.69 13.96
N GLU A 279 -19.03 -19.67 13.14
CA GLU A 279 -20.14 -20.61 13.39
C GLU A 279 -19.91 -21.33 14.74
N GLY A 280 -20.95 -21.35 15.57
CA GLY A 280 -20.89 -21.94 16.91
C GLY A 280 -20.20 -21.09 17.98
N MET A 281 -19.72 -19.88 17.66
CA MET A 281 -19.07 -18.98 18.59
C MET A 281 -19.85 -17.66 18.74
N GLY A 282 -19.81 -17.11 19.95
CA GLY A 282 -20.37 -15.77 20.19
C GLY A 282 -19.50 -14.66 19.60
N VAL A 283 -20.10 -13.49 19.40
CA VAL A 283 -19.41 -12.31 18.81
C VAL A 283 -18.12 -11.97 19.57
N GLY A 284 -18.17 -11.99 20.91
CA GLY A 284 -16.99 -11.67 21.75
C GLY A 284 -15.81 -12.63 21.51
N HIS A 285 -16.07 -13.93 21.42
CA HIS A 285 -15.03 -14.93 21.14
C HIS A 285 -14.47 -14.75 19.72
N THR A 286 -15.32 -14.48 18.75
CA THR A 286 -14.91 -14.20 17.37
C THR A 286 -13.99 -12.98 17.28
N VAL A 287 -14.36 -11.89 17.94
CA VAL A 287 -13.53 -10.66 17.98
C VAL A 287 -12.19 -10.93 18.67
N PHE A 288 -12.21 -11.67 19.78
CA PHE A 288 -10.98 -12.05 20.50
C PHE A 288 -10.04 -12.89 19.61
N ILE A 289 -10.58 -13.86 18.87
CA ILE A 289 -9.80 -14.68 17.92
C ILE A 289 -9.22 -13.80 16.81
N ILE A 290 -10.02 -12.92 16.20
CA ILE A 290 -9.55 -12.03 15.15
C ILE A 290 -8.43 -11.13 15.66
N VAL A 291 -8.66 -10.40 16.73
CA VAL A 291 -7.65 -9.47 17.30
C VAL A 291 -6.40 -10.22 17.72
N GLY A 292 -6.53 -11.32 18.45
CA GLY A 292 -5.41 -12.14 18.88
C GLY A 292 -4.60 -12.69 17.70
N SER A 293 -5.27 -13.24 16.70
CA SER A 293 -4.60 -13.76 15.49
C SER A 293 -3.89 -12.66 14.70
N LEU A 294 -4.54 -11.50 14.52
CA LEU A 294 -3.93 -10.39 13.80
C LEU A 294 -2.72 -9.83 14.53
N LEU A 295 -2.76 -9.73 15.87
CA LEU A 295 -1.62 -9.30 16.67
C LEU A 295 -0.44 -10.29 16.56
N ILE A 296 -0.72 -11.61 16.62
CA ILE A 296 0.31 -12.63 16.46
C ILE A 296 0.91 -12.58 15.06
N ILE A 297 0.07 -12.55 14.01
CA ILE A 297 0.53 -12.50 12.63
C ILE A 297 1.33 -11.22 12.39
N LYS A 298 0.87 -10.07 12.91
CA LYS A 298 1.60 -8.80 12.76
C LYS A 298 2.91 -8.82 13.53
N GLY A 299 2.95 -9.40 14.72
CA GLY A 299 4.20 -9.62 15.44
C GLY A 299 5.17 -10.51 14.65
N MET A 300 4.69 -11.61 14.05
CA MET A 300 5.53 -12.45 13.19
C MET A 300 6.00 -11.68 11.93
N ASP A 301 5.15 -10.86 11.35
CA ASP A 301 5.50 -10.01 10.22
C ASP A 301 6.63 -9.05 10.59
N ASP A 302 6.48 -8.28 11.65
CA ASP A 302 7.43 -7.25 12.08
C ASP A 302 8.77 -7.82 12.54
N PHE A 303 8.76 -8.97 13.25
CA PHE A 303 9.98 -9.55 13.83
C PHE A 303 10.66 -10.61 12.96
N ILE A 304 9.95 -11.25 12.04
CA ILE A 304 10.49 -12.36 11.23
C ILE A 304 10.44 -12.01 9.74
N LEU A 305 9.26 -11.67 9.21
CA LEU A 305 9.05 -11.54 7.77
C LEU A 305 9.74 -10.30 7.20
N GLN A 306 9.54 -9.14 7.84
CA GLN A 306 10.17 -7.89 7.43
C GLN A 306 11.71 -7.97 7.48
N PRO A 307 12.35 -8.41 8.59
CA PRO A 307 13.79 -8.61 8.58
C PRO A 307 14.25 -9.60 7.51
N ALA A 308 13.54 -10.71 7.32
CA ALA A 308 13.91 -11.70 6.31
C ALA A 308 13.82 -11.18 4.87
N LEU A 309 12.78 -10.39 4.56
CA LEU A 309 12.56 -9.83 3.23
C LEU A 309 13.47 -8.62 2.93
N TYR A 310 13.76 -7.81 3.93
CA TYR A 310 14.49 -6.55 3.74
C TYR A 310 15.98 -6.65 4.09
N SER A 311 16.40 -7.42 5.11
CA SER A 311 17.81 -7.56 5.50
C SER A 311 18.63 -8.35 4.50
N ALA A 312 18.08 -9.38 3.89
CA ALA A 312 18.79 -10.15 2.85
C ALA A 312 19.20 -9.32 1.63
N ARG A 313 18.72 -8.07 1.52
CA ARG A 313 18.89 -7.17 0.37
C ARG A 313 19.70 -5.90 0.67
N VAL A 314 19.96 -5.61 1.95
CA VAL A 314 20.82 -4.51 2.38
C VAL A 314 22.09 -5.10 3.00
N LYS A 315 23.05 -5.47 2.16
CA LYS A 315 24.42 -5.83 2.58
C LYS A 315 25.20 -4.56 2.96
N ALA A 316 24.68 -3.75 3.86
CA ALA A 316 25.47 -2.71 4.50
C ALA A 316 25.66 -3.13 5.96
N HIS A 317 26.88 -3.58 6.28
CA HIS A 317 27.23 -3.84 7.68
C HIS A 317 27.03 -2.56 8.47
N PRO A 318 26.35 -2.54 9.62
CA PRO A 318 26.13 -1.33 10.41
C PRO A 318 27.45 -0.57 10.71
N LEU A 319 28.56 -1.27 10.77
CA LEU A 319 29.90 -0.70 10.93
C LEU A 319 30.41 0.06 9.70
N GLU A 320 30.02 -0.32 8.48
CA GLU A 320 30.44 0.42 7.26
C GLU A 320 29.77 1.79 7.19
N ILE A 321 28.50 1.89 7.58
CA ILE A 321 27.77 3.18 7.65
C ILE A 321 28.39 4.10 8.71
N PHE A 322 28.98 3.52 9.78
CA PHE A 322 29.61 4.29 10.85
C PHE A 322 31.04 4.72 10.49
N LEU A 323 31.76 3.93 9.70
CA LEU A 323 33.14 4.21 9.29
C LEU A 323 33.22 5.18 8.09
N ASP A 324 32.25 5.12 7.17
CA ASP A 324 32.21 6.03 6.01
C ASP A 324 31.91 7.49 6.39
N ARG A 325 31.38 7.73 7.59
CA ARG A 325 31.20 9.07 8.15
C ARG A 325 32.51 9.75 8.58
N LYS A 326 33.65 9.03 8.61
CA LYS A 326 34.98 9.55 8.98
C LYS A 326 35.87 9.89 7.78
N SER A 327 35.45 9.56 6.56
CA SER A 327 36.27 9.85 5.36
C SER A 327 35.84 11.11 4.59
N VAL A 328 34.92 11.91 5.16
CA VAL A 328 34.52 13.22 4.62
C VAL A 328 34.77 14.29 5.70
N VAL A 329 36.04 14.52 6.00
CA VAL A 329 36.55 15.74 6.62
C VAL A 329 37.88 16.09 5.93
#